data_e10f5d3032edc84a7fb3dfa9fcfdf38a
#
_entry.id   e10f5d3032edc84a7fb3dfa9fcfdf38a
#
_cell.length_a   1.000
_cell.length_b   1.000
_cell.length_c   1.000
_cell.angle_alpha   90.00
_cell.angle_beta   90.00
_cell.angle_gamma   90.00
#
_symmetry.space_group_name_H-M   'P 1'
#
loop_
_entity.id
_entity.type
_entity.pdbx_description
1 polymer ?
#
loop_
_entity_poly.entity_id
_entity_poly.type
_entity_poly.pdbx_seq_one_letter_code
_entity_poly.pdbx_strand_id
1 'polypeptide(L)'
;SHWIGGMGVLVFILTLLPLAGGYHMNLMKAESPGPSVGKLLPKVQSTAKILYKIYIALTVALIILLLLGGMPLYDSLCAAFGTAGTGGFGIKSDSMGSYSLYIQIVITIFMILFGVNFNVYFLLLTRKFSQALKSEEVRCYFFVIIASALMITFNVRHLFDNVWEALQQAFFQVGSIITTTGYATTDFNQWPAVSRTILVLLTFCGACAGSTGGGIKISRLLLLAKSVRKELHLYLHPNAVKKIKMDGKAVSHEVMRATNIYMIVYLMIVATSIFIISFDEFDLVTNFTAVVTTLNNVGPGLSLIGPTGNFGIFSPLSKLVLSFDMLAGRLELFPILILFLRETWKKF
;
A
#
# COMPACT_ATOMS: atom_id res chain seq x y z
N SER A 1 -4.95 -15.53 8.64
CA SER A 1 -3.68 -15.61 7.87
C SER A 1 -3.23 -14.22 7.41
N HIS A 2 -4.13 -13.36 6.90
CA HIS A 2 -3.79 -12.04 6.33
C HIS A 2 -3.07 -11.11 7.33
N TRP A 3 -3.48 -11.08 8.60
CA TRP A 3 -2.84 -10.31 9.66
C TRP A 3 -1.36 -10.70 9.87
N ILE A 4 -1.04 -12.00 9.84
CA ILE A 4 0.35 -12.47 9.91
C ILE A 4 1.13 -12.04 8.67
N GLY A 5 0.51 -12.09 7.48
CA GLY A 5 1.09 -11.65 6.22
C GLY A 5 1.31 -10.14 6.13
N GLY A 6 0.59 -9.33 6.91
CA GLY A 6 0.69 -7.86 6.87
C GLY A 6 2.09 -7.33 7.21
N MET A 7 2.75 -7.90 8.23
CA MET A 7 4.16 -7.59 8.57
C MET A 7 5.17 -8.56 7.95
N GLY A 8 4.70 -9.52 7.16
CA GLY A 8 5.53 -10.54 6.51
C GLY A 8 5.72 -11.80 7.35
N VAL A 9 5.39 -12.95 6.74
CA VAL A 9 5.50 -14.26 7.41
C VAL A 9 6.95 -14.57 7.76
N LEU A 10 7.90 -14.26 6.86
CA LEU A 10 9.32 -14.50 7.10
C LEU A 10 9.88 -13.63 8.23
N VAL A 11 9.44 -12.35 8.31
CA VAL A 11 9.81 -11.47 9.43
C VAL A 11 9.24 -12.02 10.74
N PHE A 12 8.01 -12.57 10.73
CA PHE A 12 7.42 -13.26 11.88
C PHE A 12 8.26 -14.47 12.31
N ILE A 13 8.64 -15.32 11.37
CA ILE A 13 9.50 -16.48 11.63
C ILE A 13 10.85 -16.05 12.20
N LEU A 14 11.47 -14.97 11.67
CA LEU A 14 12.72 -14.43 12.20
C LEU A 14 12.62 -13.91 13.64
N THR A 15 11.41 -13.54 14.11
CA THR A 15 11.22 -13.14 15.50
C THR A 15 11.17 -14.32 16.45
N LEU A 16 10.64 -15.46 16.00
CA LEU A 16 10.40 -16.65 16.81
C LEU A 16 11.56 -17.63 16.78
N LEU A 17 12.17 -17.85 15.61
CA LEU A 17 13.24 -18.83 15.44
C LEU A 17 14.60 -18.14 15.31
N PRO A 18 15.55 -18.46 16.19
CA PRO A 18 16.95 -18.05 16.00
C PRO A 18 17.58 -18.91 14.89
N LEU A 19 17.38 -18.51 13.62
CA LEU A 19 18.00 -19.18 12.49
C LEU A 19 19.51 -18.87 12.47
N ALA A 20 20.34 -19.90 12.49
CA ALA A 20 21.77 -19.78 12.29
C ALA A 20 22.07 -19.59 10.79
N GLY A 21 22.62 -18.44 10.39
CA GLY A 21 23.08 -18.23 9.01
C GLY A 21 22.96 -16.79 8.49
N GLY A 22 23.75 -16.42 7.49
CA GLY A 22 23.84 -15.06 6.92
C GLY A 22 22.67 -14.58 6.04
N TYR A 23 21.66 -15.41 5.82
CA TYR A 23 20.57 -15.12 4.89
C TYR A 23 19.46 -14.21 5.42
N HIS A 24 19.48 -13.88 6.71
CA HIS A 24 18.41 -13.11 7.38
C HIS A 24 18.12 -11.74 6.77
N MET A 25 19.16 -11.05 6.28
CA MET A 25 18.98 -9.72 5.69
C MET A 25 18.28 -9.79 4.33
N ASN A 26 18.54 -10.82 3.54
CA ASN A 26 17.91 -11.00 2.25
C ASN A 26 16.43 -11.39 2.40
N LEU A 27 16.09 -12.23 3.38
CA LEU A 27 14.72 -12.57 3.73
C LEU A 27 13.93 -11.33 4.18
N MET A 28 14.52 -10.51 5.06
CA MET A 28 13.87 -9.27 5.52
C MET A 28 13.67 -8.27 4.39
N LYS A 29 14.59 -8.20 3.42
CA LYS A 29 14.44 -7.36 2.23
C LYS A 29 13.33 -7.84 1.30
N ALA A 30 13.12 -9.16 1.19
CA ALA A 30 12.08 -9.74 0.34
C ALA A 30 10.66 -9.42 0.82
N GLU A 31 10.45 -9.29 2.14
CA GLU A 31 9.13 -9.02 2.73
C GLU A 31 8.91 -7.59 3.23
N SER A 32 9.96 -6.78 3.26
CA SER A 32 9.86 -5.36 3.62
C SER A 32 10.09 -4.50 2.38
N PRO A 33 9.05 -4.32 1.55
CA PRO A 33 9.20 -3.67 0.26
C PRO A 33 9.56 -2.20 0.40
N GLY A 34 10.55 -1.79 -0.38
CA GLY A 34 10.99 -0.40 -0.46
C GLY A 34 12.46 -0.25 -0.85
N PRO A 35 12.86 0.94 -1.32
CA PRO A 35 14.21 1.18 -1.84
C PRO A 35 15.33 1.15 -0.80
N SER A 36 15.00 1.14 0.50
CA SER A 36 16.02 1.05 1.55
C SER A 36 15.48 0.41 2.83
N VAL A 37 15.98 -0.78 3.17
CA VAL A 37 15.79 -1.35 4.50
C VAL A 37 16.96 -0.90 5.37
N GLY A 38 16.78 0.19 6.13
CA GLY A 38 17.76 0.64 7.11
C GLY A 38 17.82 -0.32 8.30
N LYS A 39 19.04 -0.70 8.73
CA LYS A 39 19.21 -1.41 10.00
C LYS A 39 18.87 -0.47 11.15
N LEU A 40 17.82 -0.77 11.92
CA LEU A 40 17.49 -0.04 13.15
C LEU A 40 18.41 -0.42 14.31
N LEU A 41 18.82 -1.68 14.33
CA LEU A 41 19.66 -2.27 15.37
C LEU A 41 20.72 -3.17 14.73
N PRO A 42 21.85 -3.45 15.45
CA PRO A 42 22.91 -4.33 14.95
C PRO A 42 22.44 -5.74 14.60
N LYS A 43 21.42 -6.24 15.33
CA LYS A 43 20.83 -7.58 15.08
C LYS A 43 19.48 -7.44 14.38
N VAL A 44 19.34 -8.07 13.21
CA VAL A 44 18.08 -8.11 12.41
C VAL A 44 16.89 -8.61 13.24
N GLN A 45 17.11 -9.65 14.04
CA GLN A 45 16.09 -10.23 14.91
C GLN A 45 15.55 -9.23 15.94
N SER A 46 16.41 -8.38 16.52
CA SER A 46 15.98 -7.35 17.46
C SER A 46 15.11 -6.29 16.79
N THR A 47 15.47 -5.89 15.56
CA THR A 47 14.64 -5.00 14.73
C THR A 47 13.27 -5.61 14.47
N ALA A 48 13.22 -6.84 13.98
CA ALA A 48 11.97 -7.55 13.70
C ALA A 48 11.06 -7.64 14.94
N LYS A 49 11.62 -8.02 16.10
CA LYS A 49 10.86 -8.09 17.38
C LYS A 49 10.21 -6.76 17.75
N ILE A 50 10.91 -5.64 17.58
CA ILE A 50 10.36 -4.31 17.91
C ILE A 50 9.24 -3.94 16.95
N LEU A 51 9.43 -4.14 15.65
CA LEU A 51 8.39 -3.85 14.65
C LEU A 51 7.12 -4.66 14.91
N TYR A 52 7.25 -5.96 15.24
CA TYR A 52 6.10 -6.79 15.62
C TYR A 52 5.42 -6.34 16.91
N LYS A 53 6.17 -5.90 17.92
CA LYS A 53 5.57 -5.34 19.14
C LYS A 53 4.72 -4.11 18.84
N ILE A 54 5.20 -3.22 17.97
CA ILE A 54 4.46 -2.03 17.54
C ILE A 54 3.19 -2.45 16.79
N TYR A 55 3.31 -3.41 15.85
CA TYR A 55 2.20 -3.92 15.08
C TYR A 55 1.10 -4.53 15.95
N ILE A 56 1.47 -5.37 16.93
CA ILE A 56 0.55 -5.97 17.90
C ILE A 56 -0.10 -4.88 18.76
N ALA A 57 0.67 -3.92 19.27
CA ALA A 57 0.15 -2.85 20.11
C ALA A 57 -0.90 -2.00 19.37
N LEU A 58 -0.64 -1.63 18.11
CA LEU A 58 -1.61 -0.92 17.27
C LEU A 58 -2.86 -1.77 17.00
N THR A 59 -2.69 -3.07 16.72
CA THR A 59 -3.82 -3.97 16.49
C THR A 59 -4.70 -4.10 17.72
N VAL A 60 -4.10 -4.28 18.91
CA VAL A 60 -4.84 -4.35 20.19
C VAL A 60 -5.56 -3.04 20.48
N ALA A 61 -4.89 -1.90 20.27
CA ALA A 61 -5.52 -0.59 20.45
C ALA A 61 -6.73 -0.43 19.52
N LEU A 62 -6.63 -0.86 18.26
CA LEU A 62 -7.75 -0.83 17.31
C LEU A 62 -8.91 -1.71 17.81
N ILE A 63 -8.65 -2.96 18.23
CA ILE A 63 -9.70 -3.86 18.76
C ILE A 63 -10.43 -3.21 19.93
N ILE A 64 -9.70 -2.63 20.90
CA ILE A 64 -10.29 -1.97 22.07
C ILE A 64 -11.20 -0.81 21.62
N LEU A 65 -10.74 0.04 20.70
CA LEU A 65 -11.53 1.18 20.23
C LEU A 65 -12.78 0.74 19.45
N LEU A 66 -12.70 -0.33 18.64
CA LEU A 66 -13.87 -0.87 17.96
C LEU A 66 -14.90 -1.44 18.93
N LEU A 67 -14.46 -2.15 19.97
CA LEU A 67 -15.34 -2.66 21.03
C LEU A 67 -16.00 -1.52 21.82
N LEU A 68 -15.26 -0.46 22.14
CA LEU A 68 -15.82 0.75 22.77
C LEU A 68 -16.85 1.45 21.88
N GLY A 69 -16.73 1.32 20.56
CA GLY A 69 -17.69 1.79 19.58
C GLY A 69 -18.96 0.92 19.46
N GLY A 70 -19.08 -0.13 20.27
CA GLY A 70 -20.24 -1.04 20.25
C GLY A 70 -20.21 -2.08 19.12
N MET A 71 -19.06 -2.29 18.45
CA MET A 71 -18.92 -3.36 17.45
C MET A 71 -18.86 -4.73 18.16
N PRO A 72 -19.56 -5.77 17.68
CA PRO A 72 -19.44 -7.12 18.22
C PRO A 72 -18.00 -7.62 18.23
N LEU A 73 -17.62 -8.46 19.19
CA LEU A 73 -16.24 -8.95 19.35
C LEU A 73 -15.71 -9.62 18.07
N TYR A 74 -16.52 -10.47 17.44
CA TYR A 74 -16.13 -11.16 16.20
C TYR A 74 -15.86 -10.18 15.06
N ASP A 75 -16.76 -9.22 14.86
CA ASP A 75 -16.62 -8.17 13.83
C ASP A 75 -15.40 -7.29 14.12
N SER A 76 -15.18 -6.93 15.39
CA SER A 76 -14.03 -6.13 15.82
C SER A 76 -12.70 -6.83 15.54
N LEU A 77 -12.61 -8.14 15.80
CA LEU A 77 -11.40 -8.93 15.51
C LEU A 77 -11.15 -9.02 14.00
N CYS A 78 -12.18 -9.35 13.21
CA CYS A 78 -12.07 -9.47 11.77
C CYS A 78 -11.70 -8.11 11.12
N ALA A 79 -12.39 -7.02 11.51
CA ALA A 79 -12.12 -5.68 11.03
C ALA A 79 -10.72 -5.20 11.43
N ALA A 80 -10.29 -5.46 12.68
CA ALA A 80 -8.95 -5.08 13.14
C ALA A 80 -7.85 -5.84 12.39
N PHE A 81 -8.02 -7.13 12.15
CA PHE A 81 -7.06 -7.92 11.37
C PHE A 81 -7.03 -7.51 9.90
N GLY A 82 -8.21 -7.22 9.31
CA GLY A 82 -8.32 -6.70 7.96
C GLY A 82 -7.69 -5.32 7.79
N THR A 83 -7.86 -4.43 8.78
CA THR A 83 -7.24 -3.09 8.79
C THR A 83 -5.73 -3.17 8.99
N ALA A 84 -5.27 -3.93 9.99
CA ALA A 84 -3.85 -4.05 10.32
C ALA A 84 -3.03 -4.69 9.19
N GLY A 85 -3.55 -5.72 8.55
CA GLY A 85 -2.94 -6.36 7.39
C GLY A 85 -3.15 -5.61 6.09
N THR A 86 -3.96 -4.53 6.09
CA THR A 86 -4.39 -3.79 4.89
C THR A 86 -5.06 -4.71 3.86
N GLY A 87 -6.03 -5.54 4.33
CA GLY A 87 -6.67 -6.56 3.51
C GLY A 87 -8.11 -6.25 3.10
N GLY A 88 -8.81 -5.38 3.83
CA GLY A 88 -10.15 -4.93 3.48
C GLY A 88 -11.25 -6.01 3.51
N PHE A 89 -11.00 -7.14 4.16
CA PHE A 89 -11.97 -8.21 4.27
C PHE A 89 -13.01 -7.88 5.34
N GLY A 90 -14.19 -7.46 4.92
CA GLY A 90 -15.34 -7.22 5.78
C GLY A 90 -16.21 -8.47 5.95
N ILE A 91 -17.08 -8.46 6.98
CA ILE A 91 -18.05 -9.53 7.24
C ILE A 91 -19.36 -9.23 6.50
N LYS A 92 -19.71 -7.95 6.39
CA LYS A 92 -20.93 -7.49 5.75
C LYS A 92 -20.70 -7.24 4.26
N SER A 93 -21.75 -7.43 3.46
CA SER A 93 -21.71 -7.21 2.00
C SER A 93 -21.52 -5.74 1.61
N ASP A 94 -21.90 -4.82 2.47
CA ASP A 94 -21.71 -3.37 2.32
C ASP A 94 -20.38 -2.87 2.91
N SER A 95 -19.47 -3.80 3.22
CA SER A 95 -18.16 -3.54 3.82
C SER A 95 -18.29 -2.77 5.15
N MET A 96 -17.98 -1.48 5.21
CA MET A 96 -18.05 -0.66 6.43
C MET A 96 -19.23 0.33 6.44
N GLY A 97 -20.11 0.28 5.43
CA GLY A 97 -21.21 1.24 5.24
C GLY A 97 -22.21 1.28 6.39
N SER A 98 -22.63 0.12 6.90
CA SER A 98 -23.65 0.00 7.96
C SER A 98 -23.13 0.16 9.38
N TYR A 99 -21.82 0.36 9.57
CA TYR A 99 -21.28 0.64 10.90
C TYR A 99 -21.39 2.13 11.27
N SER A 100 -21.39 2.42 12.59
CA SER A 100 -21.51 3.79 13.09
C SER A 100 -20.37 4.70 12.59
N LEU A 101 -20.66 6.01 12.54
CA LEU A 101 -19.69 7.04 12.16
C LEU A 101 -18.39 6.94 12.99
N TYR A 102 -18.50 6.68 14.30
CA TYR A 102 -17.36 6.48 15.18
C TYR A 102 -16.46 5.34 14.69
N ILE A 103 -17.03 4.18 14.37
CA ILE A 103 -16.30 3.00 13.89
C ILE A 103 -15.60 3.32 12.57
N GLN A 104 -16.30 3.98 11.63
CA GLN A 104 -15.72 4.39 10.36
C GLN A 104 -14.53 5.33 10.53
N ILE A 105 -14.61 6.31 11.44
CA ILE A 105 -13.51 7.23 11.75
C ILE A 105 -12.32 6.48 12.36
N VAL A 106 -12.57 5.60 13.34
CA VAL A 106 -11.51 4.78 13.97
C VAL A 106 -10.80 3.95 12.91
N ILE A 107 -11.53 3.24 12.05
CA ILE A 107 -10.94 2.43 10.97
C ILE A 107 -10.13 3.32 10.03
N THR A 108 -10.63 4.50 9.63
CA THR A 108 -9.91 5.44 8.76
C THR A 108 -8.55 5.83 9.34
N ILE A 109 -8.55 6.22 10.62
CA ILE A 109 -7.32 6.62 11.30
C ILE A 109 -6.32 5.45 11.34
N PHE A 110 -6.78 4.25 11.68
CA PHE A 110 -5.90 3.10 11.77
C PHE A 110 -5.43 2.59 10.40
N MET A 111 -6.24 2.65 9.34
CA MET A 111 -5.77 2.39 7.97
C MET A 111 -4.58 3.31 7.65
N ILE A 112 -4.73 4.61 7.88
CA ILE A 112 -3.67 5.60 7.64
C ILE A 112 -2.44 5.29 8.50
N LEU A 113 -2.60 4.95 9.78
CA LEU A 113 -1.50 4.60 10.68
C LEU A 113 -0.75 3.34 10.22
N PHE A 114 -1.44 2.28 9.83
CA PHE A 114 -0.78 1.06 9.30
C PHE A 114 -0.09 1.29 7.96
N GLY A 115 -0.48 2.32 7.21
CA GLY A 115 0.19 2.77 5.99
C GLY A 115 1.49 3.57 6.22
N VAL A 116 1.79 4.00 7.44
CA VAL A 116 3.03 4.71 7.79
C VAL A 116 4.19 3.72 7.91
N ASN A 117 5.39 4.14 7.55
CA ASN A 117 6.62 3.37 7.76
C ASN A 117 6.85 3.04 9.24
N PHE A 118 6.91 1.75 9.58
CA PHE A 118 7.07 1.30 10.96
C PHE A 118 8.37 1.76 11.64
N ASN A 119 9.41 2.08 10.86
CA ASN A 119 10.64 2.68 11.39
C ASN A 119 10.39 4.04 12.05
N VAL A 120 9.39 4.80 11.57
CA VAL A 120 9.03 6.09 12.16
C VAL A 120 8.44 5.91 13.54
N TYR A 121 7.62 4.88 13.77
CA TYR A 121 7.14 4.56 15.13
C TYR A 121 8.28 4.20 16.09
N PHE A 122 9.28 3.45 15.60
CA PHE A 122 10.48 3.18 16.39
C PHE A 122 11.23 4.47 16.76
N LEU A 123 11.36 5.42 15.83
CA LEU A 123 11.99 6.73 16.11
C LEU A 123 11.17 7.54 17.14
N LEU A 124 9.84 7.50 17.07
CA LEU A 124 8.97 8.14 18.06
C LEU A 124 9.13 7.52 19.45
N LEU A 125 9.16 6.18 19.55
CA LEU A 125 9.38 5.47 20.81
C LEU A 125 10.76 5.76 21.43
N THR A 126 11.79 5.96 20.58
CA THR A 126 13.14 6.33 21.03
C THR A 126 13.33 7.84 21.24
N ARG A 127 12.23 8.61 21.25
CA ARG A 127 12.21 10.08 21.43
C ARG A 127 13.00 10.88 20.37
N LYS A 128 13.23 10.31 19.21
CA LYS A 128 13.90 10.98 18.07
C LYS A 128 12.88 11.71 17.18
N PHE A 129 12.04 12.53 17.77
CA PHE A 129 10.92 13.21 17.09
C PHE A 129 11.36 14.02 15.85
N SER A 130 12.50 14.72 15.95
CA SER A 130 13.02 15.52 14.83
C SER A 130 13.34 14.67 13.60
N GLN A 131 13.84 13.44 13.79
CA GLN A 131 14.13 12.54 12.66
C GLN A 131 12.85 11.93 12.09
N ALA A 132 11.90 11.59 12.93
CA ALA A 132 10.60 11.07 12.51
C ALA A 132 9.84 12.08 11.64
N LEU A 133 9.75 13.34 12.08
CA LEU A 133 9.06 14.43 11.35
C LEU A 133 9.80 14.90 10.10
N LYS A 134 11.12 14.68 10.00
CA LYS A 134 11.92 15.02 8.81
C LYS A 134 11.86 13.98 7.71
N SER A 135 11.23 12.81 7.93
CA SER A 135 11.05 11.81 6.88
C SER A 135 10.27 12.40 5.70
N GLU A 136 10.91 12.48 4.55
CA GLU A 136 10.33 13.04 3.32
C GLU A 136 9.18 12.17 2.83
N GLU A 137 9.30 10.84 2.95
CA GLU A 137 8.28 9.88 2.57
C GLU A 137 6.98 10.09 3.37
N VAL A 138 7.10 10.16 4.70
CA VAL A 138 5.93 10.31 5.58
C VAL A 138 5.24 11.66 5.38
N ARG A 139 6.02 12.73 5.20
CA ARG A 139 5.44 14.05 4.86
C ARG A 139 4.70 14.04 3.54
N CYS A 140 5.28 13.42 2.51
CA CYS A 140 4.62 13.26 1.21
C CYS A 140 3.34 12.42 1.33
N TYR A 141 3.37 11.33 2.09
CA TYR A 141 2.22 10.47 2.35
C TYR A 141 1.04 11.26 2.94
N PHE A 142 1.26 11.97 4.05
CA PHE A 142 0.21 12.78 4.66
C PHE A 142 -0.25 13.93 3.76
N PHE A 143 0.67 14.56 3.03
CA PHE A 143 0.31 15.61 2.06
C PHE A 143 -0.63 15.07 0.97
N VAL A 144 -0.31 13.92 0.38
CA VAL A 144 -1.14 13.29 -0.65
C VAL A 144 -2.52 12.94 -0.10
N ILE A 145 -2.61 12.35 1.11
CA ILE A 145 -3.89 12.02 1.75
C ILE A 145 -4.74 13.28 1.94
N ILE A 146 -4.17 14.30 2.58
CA ILE A 146 -4.93 15.52 2.92
C ILE A 146 -5.35 16.25 1.64
N ALA A 147 -4.44 16.42 0.68
CA ALA A 147 -4.74 17.11 -0.57
C ALA A 147 -5.83 16.37 -1.36
N SER A 148 -5.71 15.05 -1.51
CA SER A 148 -6.70 14.24 -2.23
C SER A 148 -8.05 14.24 -1.53
N ALA A 149 -8.09 14.07 -0.20
CA ALA A 149 -9.32 14.08 0.56
C ALA A 149 -10.04 15.44 0.48
N LEU A 150 -9.31 16.55 0.57
CA LEU A 150 -9.90 17.88 0.43
C LEU A 150 -10.42 18.13 -1.00
N MET A 151 -9.67 17.74 -2.03
CA MET A 151 -10.12 17.86 -3.42
C MET A 151 -11.38 17.05 -3.68
N ILE A 152 -11.44 15.81 -3.20
CA ILE A 152 -12.62 14.95 -3.32
C ILE A 152 -13.79 15.56 -2.54
N THR A 153 -13.58 15.97 -1.29
CA THR A 153 -14.62 16.61 -0.46
C THR A 153 -15.26 17.79 -1.20
N PHE A 154 -14.45 18.67 -1.76
CA PHE A 154 -14.95 19.82 -2.51
C PHE A 154 -15.76 19.39 -3.73
N ASN A 155 -15.36 18.32 -4.41
CA ASN A 155 -16.01 17.83 -5.63
C ASN A 155 -17.31 17.06 -5.33
N VAL A 156 -17.39 16.31 -4.20
CA VAL A 156 -18.55 15.46 -3.88
C VAL A 156 -19.53 16.10 -2.87
N ARG A 157 -19.24 17.29 -2.34
CA ARG A 157 -20.04 17.95 -1.29
C ARG A 157 -21.53 18.08 -1.62
N HIS A 158 -21.89 18.13 -2.91
CA HIS A 158 -23.27 18.24 -3.38
C HIS A 158 -24.04 16.91 -3.36
N LEU A 159 -23.35 15.78 -3.10
CA LEU A 159 -23.94 14.45 -3.01
C LEU A 159 -24.29 14.05 -1.57
N PHE A 160 -23.92 14.87 -0.58
CA PHE A 160 -24.09 14.60 0.84
C PHE A 160 -24.86 15.74 1.51
N ASP A 161 -25.58 15.42 2.58
CA ASP A 161 -26.42 16.39 3.31
C ASP A 161 -25.59 17.51 3.96
N ASN A 162 -24.34 17.19 4.35
CA ASN A 162 -23.46 18.19 4.93
C ASN A 162 -21.98 17.95 4.57
N VAL A 163 -21.19 19.03 4.70
CA VAL A 163 -19.76 19.03 4.34
C VAL A 163 -18.94 18.06 5.21
N TRP A 164 -19.33 17.85 6.48
CA TRP A 164 -18.63 16.94 7.39
C TRP A 164 -18.77 15.49 6.97
N GLU A 165 -19.95 15.11 6.49
CA GLU A 165 -20.18 13.78 5.95
C GLU A 165 -19.36 13.57 4.67
N ALA A 166 -19.39 14.53 3.74
CA ALA A 166 -18.55 14.49 2.54
C ALA A 166 -17.05 14.38 2.88
N LEU A 167 -16.58 15.12 3.88
CA LEU A 167 -15.19 15.07 4.36
C LEU A 167 -14.84 13.69 4.93
N GLN A 168 -15.70 13.15 5.78
CA GLN A 168 -15.49 11.83 6.39
C GLN A 168 -15.45 10.72 5.34
N GLN A 169 -16.40 10.74 4.39
CA GLN A 169 -16.44 9.77 3.30
C GLN A 169 -15.22 9.89 2.39
N ALA A 170 -14.79 11.12 2.07
CA ALA A 170 -13.60 11.35 1.27
C ALA A 170 -12.34 10.82 1.98
N PHE A 171 -12.16 11.13 3.28
CA PHE A 171 -11.02 10.61 4.04
C PHE A 171 -11.03 9.09 4.16
N PHE A 172 -12.21 8.49 4.35
CA PHE A 172 -12.34 7.04 4.40
C PHE A 172 -11.88 6.39 3.09
N GLN A 173 -12.41 6.84 1.95
CA GLN A 173 -12.07 6.26 0.65
C GLN A 173 -10.60 6.52 0.28
N VAL A 174 -10.10 7.74 0.50
CA VAL A 174 -8.69 8.05 0.27
C VAL A 174 -7.79 7.19 1.15
N GLY A 175 -8.09 7.08 2.45
CA GLY A 175 -7.35 6.23 3.39
C GLY A 175 -7.36 4.77 2.95
N SER A 176 -8.52 4.24 2.58
CA SER A 176 -8.70 2.86 2.12
C SER A 176 -7.89 2.55 0.86
N ILE A 177 -7.94 3.43 -0.14
CA ILE A 177 -7.27 3.21 -1.43
C ILE A 177 -5.76 3.39 -1.33
N ILE A 178 -5.27 4.49 -0.72
CA ILE A 178 -3.81 4.74 -0.66
C ILE A 178 -3.07 3.73 0.22
N THR A 179 -3.73 3.21 1.25
CA THR A 179 -3.14 2.17 2.10
C THR A 179 -3.31 0.76 1.54
N THR A 180 -4.01 0.67 0.39
CA THR A 180 -4.34 -0.61 -0.25
C THR A 180 -5.16 -1.54 0.65
N THR A 181 -5.99 -0.98 1.53
CA THR A 181 -6.87 -1.75 2.41
C THR A 181 -8.11 -2.25 1.68
N GLY A 182 -8.78 -1.39 0.88
CA GLY A 182 -9.90 -1.79 0.06
C GLY A 182 -11.28 -1.81 0.74
N TYR A 183 -11.41 -1.31 1.98
CA TYR A 183 -12.73 -1.08 2.58
C TYR A 183 -13.49 0.03 1.87
N ALA A 184 -14.82 -0.07 1.84
CA ALA A 184 -15.70 0.96 1.33
C ALA A 184 -16.81 1.28 2.32
N THR A 185 -17.26 2.54 2.34
CA THR A 185 -18.43 3.01 3.10
C THR A 185 -19.54 3.48 2.18
N THR A 186 -19.19 3.86 0.95
CA THR A 186 -20.10 4.33 -0.09
C THR A 186 -19.66 3.79 -1.45
N ASP A 187 -20.58 3.75 -2.40
CA ASP A 187 -20.26 3.41 -3.79
C ASP A 187 -19.65 4.63 -4.50
N PHE A 188 -18.33 4.74 -4.47
CA PHE A 188 -17.60 5.81 -5.18
C PHE A 188 -17.67 5.70 -6.71
N ASN A 189 -18.21 4.64 -7.26
CA ASN A 189 -18.48 4.51 -8.69
C ASN A 189 -19.46 5.60 -9.18
N GLN A 190 -20.34 6.06 -8.28
CA GLN A 190 -21.31 7.12 -8.54
C GLN A 190 -20.73 8.54 -8.37
N TRP A 191 -19.49 8.66 -7.89
CA TRP A 191 -18.87 9.96 -7.68
C TRP A 191 -18.48 10.63 -9.02
N PRO A 192 -18.36 11.98 -9.04
CA PRO A 192 -17.92 12.71 -10.23
C PRO A 192 -16.59 12.19 -10.77
N ALA A 193 -16.37 12.33 -12.07
CA ALA A 193 -15.21 11.82 -12.78
C ALA A 193 -13.87 12.23 -12.15
N VAL A 194 -13.74 13.48 -11.67
CA VAL A 194 -12.53 13.97 -11.01
C VAL A 194 -12.20 13.16 -9.76
N SER A 195 -13.20 12.91 -8.89
CA SER A 195 -13.01 12.13 -7.67
C SER A 195 -12.63 10.69 -7.97
N ARG A 196 -13.27 10.04 -8.95
CA ARG A 196 -12.92 8.69 -9.42
C ARG A 196 -11.49 8.64 -9.97
N THR A 197 -11.09 9.64 -10.76
CA THR A 197 -9.72 9.74 -11.29
C THR A 197 -8.69 9.88 -10.17
N ILE A 198 -8.96 10.70 -9.15
CA ILE A 198 -8.07 10.84 -7.99
C ILE A 198 -7.92 9.48 -7.29
N LEU A 199 -9.01 8.74 -7.05
CA LEU A 199 -8.94 7.42 -6.42
C LEU A 199 -8.12 6.43 -7.25
N VAL A 200 -8.29 6.40 -8.57
CA VAL A 200 -7.47 5.56 -9.47
C VAL A 200 -5.99 5.95 -9.41
N LEU A 201 -5.67 7.24 -9.39
CA LEU A 201 -4.27 7.68 -9.25
C LEU A 201 -3.67 7.29 -7.89
N LEU A 202 -4.47 7.35 -6.81
CA LEU A 202 -4.04 6.91 -5.48
C LEU A 202 -3.77 5.41 -5.42
N THR A 203 -4.44 4.59 -6.24
CA THR A 203 -4.17 3.14 -6.35
C THR A 203 -2.71 2.86 -6.72
N PHE A 204 -2.12 3.71 -7.60
CA PHE A 204 -0.70 3.61 -7.95
C PHE A 204 0.24 4.10 -6.85
N CYS A 205 -0.18 5.06 -6.03
CA CYS A 205 0.70 5.66 -5.02
C CYS A 205 1.14 4.64 -3.97
N GLY A 206 0.20 3.85 -3.46
CA GLY A 206 0.44 2.91 -2.36
C GLY A 206 0.81 3.62 -1.05
N ALA A 207 1.14 2.83 -0.02
CA ALA A 207 1.55 3.33 1.28
C ALA A 207 3.07 3.60 1.37
N CYS A 208 3.59 3.92 2.56
CA CYS A 208 5.02 4.07 2.81
C CYS A 208 5.77 2.73 2.68
N ALA A 209 7.04 2.78 2.29
CA ALA A 209 7.94 1.64 2.37
C ALA A 209 8.09 1.17 3.82
N GLY A 210 8.12 -0.17 4.04
CA GLY A 210 8.15 -0.72 5.40
C GLY A 210 6.87 -0.46 6.21
N SER A 211 5.73 -0.32 5.54
CA SER A 211 4.39 -0.41 6.09
C SER A 211 3.73 -1.74 5.69
N THR A 212 2.50 -1.98 6.13
CA THR A 212 1.73 -3.18 5.74
C THR A 212 1.07 -3.04 4.38
N GLY A 213 0.95 -1.84 3.82
CA GLY A 213 0.28 -1.58 2.55
C GLY A 213 1.00 -2.15 1.32
N GLY A 214 0.28 -2.37 0.24
CA GLY A 214 0.76 -2.75 -1.09
C GLY A 214 1.16 -1.57 -1.98
N GLY A 215 1.06 -1.73 -3.29
CA GLY A 215 1.30 -0.69 -4.30
C GLY A 215 2.77 -0.34 -4.55
N ILE A 216 3.01 0.65 -5.41
CA ILE A 216 4.36 1.05 -5.86
C ILE A 216 5.21 1.63 -4.73
N LYS A 217 4.61 2.15 -3.67
CA LYS A 217 5.20 2.89 -2.55
C LYS A 217 5.58 4.34 -2.87
N ILE A 218 5.22 5.21 -1.93
CA ILE A 218 5.51 6.65 -2.05
C ILE A 218 7.00 6.93 -2.17
N SER A 219 7.86 6.16 -1.52
CA SER A 219 9.32 6.31 -1.64
C SER A 219 9.82 6.16 -3.08
N ARG A 220 9.29 5.19 -3.85
CA ARG A 220 9.66 5.03 -5.27
C ARG A 220 9.18 6.20 -6.11
N LEU A 221 7.95 6.66 -5.91
CA LEU A 221 7.42 7.84 -6.62
C LEU A 221 8.24 9.10 -6.33
N LEU A 222 8.64 9.31 -5.07
CA LEU A 222 9.53 10.41 -4.69
C LEU A 222 10.90 10.31 -5.38
N LEU A 223 11.50 9.10 -5.42
CA LEU A 223 12.77 8.89 -6.11
C LEU A 223 12.66 9.17 -7.61
N LEU A 224 11.59 8.71 -8.26
CA LEU A 224 11.33 8.99 -9.67
C LEU A 224 11.14 10.48 -9.93
N ALA A 225 10.33 11.18 -9.12
CA ALA A 225 10.14 12.62 -9.25
C ALA A 225 11.45 13.40 -9.06
N LYS A 226 12.29 12.99 -8.08
CA LYS A 226 13.61 13.58 -7.89
C LYS A 226 14.58 13.26 -9.05
N SER A 227 14.45 12.07 -9.66
CA SER A 227 15.23 11.69 -10.85
C SER A 227 14.89 12.61 -12.03
N VAL A 228 13.60 12.77 -12.33
CA VAL A 228 13.14 13.68 -13.38
C VAL A 228 13.65 15.11 -13.13
N ARG A 229 13.52 15.61 -11.90
CA ARG A 229 14.01 16.95 -11.55
C ARG A 229 15.54 17.05 -11.67
N LYS A 230 16.28 15.99 -11.40
CA LYS A 230 17.74 15.95 -11.61
C LYS A 230 18.07 16.04 -13.10
N GLU A 231 17.41 15.22 -13.94
CA GLU A 231 17.67 15.20 -15.39
C GLU A 231 17.35 16.57 -16.02
N LEU A 232 16.20 17.17 -15.71
CA LEU A 232 15.86 18.51 -16.16
C LEU A 232 16.92 19.56 -15.75
N HIS A 233 17.48 19.42 -14.55
CA HIS A 233 18.56 20.31 -14.10
C HIS A 233 19.86 20.10 -14.88
N LEU A 234 20.21 18.85 -15.21
CA LEU A 234 21.38 18.52 -16.02
C LEU A 234 21.26 19.00 -17.47
N TYR A 235 20.04 19.03 -18.04
CA TYR A 235 19.83 19.67 -19.35
C TYR A 235 20.17 21.16 -19.34
N LEU A 236 19.88 21.87 -18.23
CA LEU A 236 20.21 23.28 -18.09
C LEU A 236 21.68 23.53 -17.70
N HIS A 237 22.27 22.59 -16.96
CA HIS A 237 23.63 22.68 -16.41
C HIS A 237 24.39 21.36 -16.63
N PRO A 238 24.88 21.06 -17.86
CA PRO A 238 25.44 19.76 -18.21
C PRO A 238 26.65 19.32 -17.35
N ASN A 239 27.44 20.28 -16.87
CA ASN A 239 28.62 20.02 -16.06
C ASN A 239 28.32 19.90 -14.54
N ALA A 240 27.07 20.03 -14.12
CA ALA A 240 26.73 19.96 -12.71
C ALA A 240 26.69 18.53 -12.19
N VAL A 241 27.39 18.24 -11.11
CA VAL A 241 27.34 16.93 -10.42
C VAL A 241 26.29 16.99 -9.34
N LYS A 242 25.09 16.45 -9.61
CA LYS A 242 23.97 16.43 -8.66
C LYS A 242 23.63 15.00 -8.22
N LYS A 243 23.74 14.74 -6.90
CA LYS A 243 23.31 13.46 -6.30
C LYS A 243 21.88 13.57 -5.79
N ILE A 244 21.07 12.54 -6.05
CA ILE A 244 19.72 12.42 -5.47
C ILE A 244 19.88 12.11 -3.99
N LYS A 245 19.16 12.83 -3.13
CA LYS A 245 19.14 12.61 -1.67
C LYS A 245 17.74 12.27 -1.22
N MET A 246 17.63 11.39 -0.21
CA MET A 246 16.41 11.06 0.51
C MET A 246 16.72 11.11 2.02
N ASP A 247 15.90 11.83 2.76
CA ASP A 247 16.13 12.11 4.20
C ASP A 247 17.54 12.64 4.48
N GLY A 248 18.07 13.50 3.58
CA GLY A 248 19.40 14.08 3.68
C GLY A 248 20.56 13.17 3.25
N LYS A 249 20.33 11.89 2.99
CA LYS A 249 21.35 10.91 2.57
C LYS A 249 21.36 10.72 1.07
N ALA A 250 22.56 10.60 0.47
CA ALA A 250 22.68 10.30 -0.95
C ALA A 250 22.18 8.88 -1.25
N VAL A 251 21.35 8.78 -2.28
CA VAL A 251 20.83 7.49 -2.79
C VAL A 251 21.86 6.88 -3.73
N SER A 252 22.13 5.58 -3.59
CA SER A 252 23.07 4.87 -4.45
C SER A 252 22.52 4.70 -5.88
N HIS A 253 23.42 4.58 -6.86
CA HIS A 253 23.05 4.30 -8.24
C HIS A 253 22.27 2.98 -8.41
N GLU A 254 22.59 1.98 -7.60
CA GLU A 254 21.90 0.68 -7.62
C GLU A 254 20.44 0.81 -7.26
N VAL A 255 20.11 1.58 -6.20
CA VAL A 255 18.72 1.82 -5.78
C VAL A 255 17.94 2.57 -6.87
N MET A 256 18.57 3.57 -7.50
CA MET A 256 17.93 4.31 -8.60
C MET A 256 17.68 3.42 -9.81
N ARG A 257 18.68 2.62 -10.21
CA ARG A 257 18.53 1.66 -11.30
C ARG A 257 17.43 0.64 -11.01
N ALA A 258 17.43 0.06 -9.81
CA ALA A 258 16.40 -0.90 -9.40
C ALA A 258 14.98 -0.29 -9.42
N THR A 259 14.84 0.97 -8.98
CA THR A 259 13.56 1.69 -9.03
C THR A 259 13.09 1.91 -10.47
N ASN A 260 13.97 2.31 -11.37
CA ASN A 260 13.61 2.53 -12.78
C ASN A 260 13.22 1.21 -13.47
N ILE A 261 14.01 0.14 -13.27
CA ILE A 261 13.69 -1.19 -13.83
C ILE A 261 12.37 -1.71 -13.26
N TYR A 262 12.12 -1.53 -11.95
CA TYR A 262 10.84 -1.87 -11.33
C TYR A 262 9.65 -1.23 -12.06
N MET A 263 9.74 0.07 -12.36
CA MET A 263 8.67 0.78 -13.07
C MET A 263 8.45 0.27 -14.49
N ILE A 264 9.53 -0.04 -15.21
CA ILE A 264 9.42 -0.63 -16.57
C ILE A 264 8.71 -1.98 -16.50
N VAL A 265 9.16 -2.86 -15.62
CA VAL A 265 8.56 -4.20 -15.43
C VAL A 265 7.11 -4.09 -14.98
N TYR A 266 6.81 -3.18 -14.04
CA TYR A 266 5.45 -2.90 -13.59
C TYR A 266 4.52 -2.53 -14.77
N LEU A 267 4.93 -1.58 -15.60
CA LEU A 267 4.16 -1.16 -16.78
C LEU A 267 4.00 -2.27 -17.80
N MET A 268 5.02 -3.10 -18.00
CA MET A 268 4.93 -4.27 -18.89
C MET A 268 3.90 -5.29 -18.38
N ILE A 269 3.89 -5.59 -17.09
CA ILE A 269 2.91 -6.49 -16.49
C ILE A 269 1.51 -5.90 -16.66
N VAL A 270 1.29 -4.62 -16.29
CA VAL A 270 0.00 -3.95 -16.47
C VAL A 270 -0.49 -4.06 -17.92
N ALA A 271 0.36 -3.72 -18.89
CA ALA A 271 -0.02 -3.78 -20.30
C ALA A 271 -0.37 -5.21 -20.76
N THR A 272 0.44 -6.19 -20.37
CA THR A 272 0.23 -7.60 -20.71
C THR A 272 -1.04 -8.15 -20.07
N SER A 273 -1.26 -7.88 -18.78
CA SER A 273 -2.45 -8.35 -18.06
C SER A 273 -3.72 -7.72 -18.65
N ILE A 274 -3.73 -6.40 -18.92
CA ILE A 274 -4.88 -5.74 -19.58
C ILE A 274 -5.16 -6.39 -20.94
N PHE A 275 -4.12 -6.67 -21.74
CA PHE A 275 -4.30 -7.30 -23.03
C PHE A 275 -4.94 -8.69 -22.91
N ILE A 276 -4.47 -9.52 -21.95
CA ILE A 276 -5.02 -10.87 -21.78
C ILE A 276 -6.48 -10.82 -21.27
N ILE A 277 -6.81 -9.97 -20.29
CA ILE A 277 -8.18 -9.92 -19.76
C ILE A 277 -9.16 -9.24 -20.71
N SER A 278 -8.66 -8.50 -21.73
CA SER A 278 -9.53 -7.89 -22.74
C SER A 278 -10.27 -8.91 -23.61
N PHE A 279 -9.84 -10.18 -23.62
CA PHE A 279 -10.58 -11.26 -24.29
C PHE A 279 -11.94 -11.56 -23.64
N ASP A 280 -12.20 -11.09 -22.42
CA ASP A 280 -13.51 -11.19 -21.77
C ASP A 280 -14.51 -10.12 -22.24
N GLU A 281 -14.11 -9.24 -23.18
CA GLU A 281 -14.95 -8.20 -23.83
C GLU A 281 -15.61 -7.19 -22.87
N PHE A 282 -15.04 -6.99 -21.66
CA PHE A 282 -15.49 -5.92 -20.77
C PHE A 282 -14.95 -4.56 -21.21
N ASP A 283 -15.59 -3.49 -20.73
CA ASP A 283 -15.16 -2.11 -20.98
C ASP A 283 -13.73 -1.86 -20.48
N LEU A 284 -13.03 -0.94 -21.15
CA LEU A 284 -11.64 -0.62 -20.83
C LEU A 284 -11.42 -0.16 -19.39
N VAL A 285 -12.40 0.55 -18.79
CA VAL A 285 -12.31 1.01 -17.40
C VAL A 285 -12.33 -0.18 -16.44
N THR A 286 -13.21 -1.16 -16.66
CA THR A 286 -13.26 -2.41 -15.90
C THR A 286 -11.94 -3.16 -16.01
N ASN A 287 -11.44 -3.41 -17.23
CA ASN A 287 -10.21 -4.14 -17.46
C ASN A 287 -8.99 -3.43 -16.84
N PHE A 288 -8.86 -2.13 -17.11
CA PHE A 288 -7.75 -1.33 -16.57
C PHE A 288 -7.76 -1.32 -15.04
N THR A 289 -8.90 -1.02 -14.42
CA THR A 289 -8.97 -0.93 -12.96
C THR A 289 -8.89 -2.31 -12.31
N ALA A 290 -9.34 -3.40 -12.96
CA ALA A 290 -9.15 -4.76 -12.47
C ALA A 290 -7.65 -5.10 -12.31
N VAL A 291 -6.85 -4.88 -13.36
CA VAL A 291 -5.41 -5.14 -13.31
C VAL A 291 -4.72 -4.24 -12.30
N VAL A 292 -5.01 -2.93 -12.33
CA VAL A 292 -4.33 -1.98 -11.44
C VAL A 292 -4.64 -2.25 -9.97
N THR A 293 -5.89 -2.57 -9.62
CA THR A 293 -6.27 -2.84 -8.23
C THR A 293 -5.76 -4.18 -7.73
N THR A 294 -5.68 -5.21 -8.57
CA THR A 294 -5.12 -6.51 -8.21
C THR A 294 -3.60 -6.43 -8.06
N LEU A 295 -2.90 -5.83 -9.02
CA LEU A 295 -1.44 -5.68 -8.97
C LEU A 295 -0.97 -4.79 -7.79
N ASN A 296 -1.77 -3.79 -7.39
CA ASN A 296 -1.48 -2.98 -6.21
C ASN A 296 -2.10 -3.53 -4.92
N ASN A 297 -2.83 -4.65 -4.98
CA ASN A 297 -3.48 -5.29 -3.83
C ASN A 297 -4.47 -4.37 -3.10
N VAL A 298 -5.28 -3.60 -3.83
CA VAL A 298 -6.29 -2.69 -3.27
C VAL A 298 -7.65 -3.38 -3.13
N GLY A 299 -8.10 -4.06 -4.19
CA GLY A 299 -9.38 -4.77 -4.27
C GLY A 299 -10.41 -4.05 -5.14
N PRO A 300 -11.17 -3.08 -4.64
CA PRO A 300 -12.21 -2.44 -5.44
C PRO A 300 -11.63 -1.55 -6.55
N GLY A 301 -12.22 -1.66 -7.75
CA GLY A 301 -11.92 -0.85 -8.93
C GLY A 301 -13.04 0.12 -9.27
N LEU A 302 -13.29 0.31 -10.56
CA LEU A 302 -14.38 1.10 -11.11
C LEU A 302 -15.24 0.26 -12.07
N SER A 303 -16.38 0.78 -12.47
CA SER A 303 -17.36 0.13 -13.33
C SER A 303 -17.86 -1.18 -12.70
N LEU A 304 -17.77 -2.34 -13.38
CA LEU A 304 -18.31 -3.62 -12.92
C LEU A 304 -17.64 -4.18 -11.66
N ILE A 305 -16.41 -3.75 -11.36
CA ILE A 305 -15.64 -4.17 -10.19
C ILE A 305 -15.50 -3.06 -9.13
N GLY A 306 -16.44 -2.13 -9.14
CA GLY A 306 -16.57 -1.11 -8.11
C GLY A 306 -16.81 -1.70 -6.70
N PRO A 307 -17.01 -0.85 -5.68
CA PRO A 307 -17.19 -1.30 -4.29
C PRO A 307 -18.33 -2.30 -4.08
N THR A 308 -19.35 -2.26 -4.93
CA THR A 308 -20.53 -3.14 -4.90
C THR A 308 -20.44 -4.30 -5.88
N GLY A 309 -19.39 -4.31 -6.73
CA GLY A 309 -19.11 -5.37 -7.70
C GLY A 309 -18.24 -6.50 -7.16
N ASN A 310 -17.96 -7.49 -8.01
CA ASN A 310 -17.06 -8.57 -7.67
C ASN A 310 -16.32 -9.12 -8.89
N PHE A 311 -15.19 -9.79 -8.67
CA PHE A 311 -14.37 -10.40 -9.72
C PHE A 311 -14.93 -11.73 -10.26
N GLY A 312 -16.09 -12.17 -9.79
CA GLY A 312 -16.75 -13.40 -10.24
C GLY A 312 -17.12 -13.41 -11.73
N ILE A 313 -17.29 -12.22 -12.32
CA ILE A 313 -17.67 -12.01 -13.72
C ILE A 313 -16.58 -12.44 -14.72
N PHE A 314 -15.31 -12.42 -14.33
CA PHE A 314 -14.20 -12.75 -15.22
C PHE A 314 -14.10 -14.25 -15.52
N SER A 315 -13.58 -14.57 -16.71
CA SER A 315 -13.29 -15.93 -17.14
C SER A 315 -12.23 -16.61 -16.24
N PRO A 316 -12.12 -17.96 -16.25
CA PRO A 316 -11.08 -18.67 -15.52
C PRO A 316 -9.65 -18.22 -15.88
N LEU A 317 -9.40 -17.91 -17.17
CA LEU A 317 -8.10 -17.41 -17.62
C LEU A 317 -7.79 -16.05 -17.01
N SER A 318 -8.73 -15.10 -17.08
CA SER A 318 -8.57 -13.77 -16.50
C SER A 318 -8.39 -13.82 -14.99
N LYS A 319 -9.14 -14.68 -14.29
CA LYS A 319 -8.94 -14.91 -12.85
C LYS A 319 -7.54 -15.41 -12.51
N LEU A 320 -6.98 -16.28 -13.35
CA LEU A 320 -5.61 -16.78 -13.15
C LEU A 320 -4.59 -15.65 -13.33
N VAL A 321 -4.74 -14.81 -14.35
CA VAL A 321 -3.87 -13.64 -14.58
C VAL A 321 -3.98 -12.66 -13.42
N LEU A 322 -5.18 -12.28 -13.01
CA LEU A 322 -5.39 -11.38 -11.88
C LEU A 322 -4.85 -11.95 -10.55
N SER A 323 -4.93 -13.29 -10.35
CA SER A 323 -4.31 -13.94 -9.20
C SER A 323 -2.79 -13.87 -9.24
N PHE A 324 -2.19 -14.01 -10.43
CA PHE A 324 -0.75 -13.79 -10.61
C PHE A 324 -0.37 -12.34 -10.31
N ASP A 325 -1.14 -11.36 -10.78
CA ASP A 325 -0.93 -9.94 -10.50
C ASP A 325 -0.97 -9.65 -8.99
N MET A 326 -1.94 -10.23 -8.26
CA MET A 326 -2.00 -10.10 -6.79
C MET A 326 -0.75 -10.63 -6.10
N LEU A 327 -0.24 -11.80 -6.53
CA LEU A 327 1.00 -12.38 -5.99
C LEU A 327 2.22 -11.53 -6.34
N ALA A 328 2.32 -11.09 -7.59
CA ALA A 328 3.42 -10.26 -8.08
C ALA A 328 3.48 -8.90 -7.35
N GLY A 329 2.33 -8.28 -7.13
CA GLY A 329 2.24 -7.03 -6.41
C GLY A 329 2.58 -7.14 -4.92
N ARG A 330 2.24 -8.28 -4.27
CA ARG A 330 2.48 -8.47 -2.84
C ARG A 330 3.92 -8.86 -2.50
N LEU A 331 4.51 -9.77 -3.27
CA LEU A 331 5.85 -10.32 -3.01
C LEU A 331 6.98 -9.53 -3.68
N GLU A 332 6.67 -8.33 -4.20
CA GLU A 332 7.53 -7.58 -5.12
C GLU A 332 7.72 -8.32 -6.47
N LEU A 333 7.89 -7.56 -7.54
CA LEU A 333 7.93 -8.13 -8.90
C LEU A 333 9.13 -9.04 -9.12
N PHE A 334 10.32 -8.64 -8.64
CA PHE A 334 11.56 -9.37 -8.91
C PHE A 334 11.63 -10.76 -8.28
N PRO A 335 11.28 -10.97 -6.99
CA PRO A 335 11.27 -12.30 -6.38
C PRO A 335 10.40 -13.30 -7.13
N ILE A 336 9.24 -12.88 -7.65
CA ILE A 336 8.37 -13.74 -8.45
C ILE A 336 8.96 -14.01 -9.83
N LEU A 337 9.46 -12.98 -10.52
CA LEU A 337 10.02 -13.15 -11.87
C LEU A 337 11.25 -14.02 -11.89
N ILE A 338 12.08 -14.00 -10.84
CA ILE A 338 13.25 -14.88 -10.71
C ILE A 338 12.85 -16.36 -10.74
N LEU A 339 11.67 -16.74 -10.24
CA LEU A 339 11.20 -18.12 -10.26
C LEU A 339 11.03 -18.68 -11.69
N PHE A 340 10.80 -17.82 -12.68
CA PHE A 340 10.68 -18.20 -14.08
C PHE A 340 12.02 -18.30 -14.82
N LEU A 341 13.14 -17.90 -14.20
CA LEU A 341 14.47 -18.03 -14.79
C LEU A 341 15.01 -19.44 -14.61
N ARG A 342 15.47 -20.07 -15.69
CA ARG A 342 16.07 -21.42 -15.67
C ARG A 342 17.26 -21.54 -14.73
N GLU A 343 18.02 -20.46 -14.56
CA GLU A 343 19.22 -20.41 -13.71
C GLU A 343 18.88 -20.60 -12.22
N THR A 344 17.69 -20.16 -11.79
CA THR A 344 17.24 -20.30 -10.39
C THR A 344 17.14 -21.77 -9.95
N TRP A 345 16.89 -22.68 -10.89
CA TRP A 345 16.66 -24.10 -10.64
C TRP A 345 17.90 -24.98 -10.90
N LYS A 346 19.01 -24.38 -11.36
CA LYS A 346 20.29 -25.09 -11.51
C LYS A 346 21.00 -25.11 -10.13
N LYS A 347 21.40 -26.31 -9.69
CA LYS A 347 22.31 -26.46 -8.53
C LYS A 347 23.66 -25.85 -8.93
N PHE A 348 24.16 -24.92 -8.14
CA PHE A 348 25.54 -24.46 -8.21
C PHE A 348 26.47 -25.54 -7.71
#